data_855e27f65568e1eadf0322af01d6cc96
#
_entry.id   855e27f65568e1eadf0322af01d6cc96
#
_cell.length_a   1.000
_cell.length_b   1.000
_cell.length_c   1.000
_cell.angle_alpha   90.00
_cell.angle_beta   90.00
_cell.angle_gamma   90.00
#
_symmetry.space_group_name_H-M   'P 1'
#
loop_
_entity.id
_entity.type
_entity.pdbx_description
1 polymer ?
#
loop_
_entity_poly.entity_id
_entity_poly.type
_entity_poly.pdbx_seq_one_letter_code
_entity_poly.pdbx_strand_id
1 'polypeptide(L)'
;MTANLLKLNGNKTELLVVATPAVLQKVGDLVLKVDGVSICPSPEVRNLGVILDSTLSFQSHIKSISKSAFFHLRNISRLRPYLSHPVTETLIHAFISSRLDFFNGVLYGLPKKDLNMLQYVQHSAARVLTRTKPWEHITPILARLHWLPVKSRITYKVLLLTYKSHHGLAPQYLSDLLHQPATRRRLRSTGTGRLAKPRTDLKTFGDRAFSMAAPTLWNSLPKDIRDSPTLDIFKTALKTHLFSTAYND
;
A
#
# COMPACT_ATOMS: atom_id res chain seq x y z
N MET A 1 16.74 -16.54 -20.90
CA MET A 1 16.41 -15.35 -21.75
C MET A 1 16.60 -15.66 -23.23
N THR A 2 17.66 -16.32 -23.63
CA THR A 2 17.91 -16.73 -25.04
C THR A 2 16.78 -17.55 -25.67
N ALA A 3 16.11 -18.42 -24.91
CA ALA A 3 14.96 -19.19 -25.39
C ALA A 3 13.76 -18.34 -25.85
N ASN A 4 13.65 -17.10 -25.40
CA ASN A 4 12.57 -16.17 -25.76
C ASN A 4 13.05 -15.03 -26.68
N LEU A 5 14.22 -15.14 -27.28
CA LEU A 5 14.86 -14.14 -28.14
C LEU A 5 15.01 -12.75 -27.48
N LEU A 6 15.05 -12.71 -26.14
CA LEU A 6 15.23 -11.48 -25.37
C LEU A 6 16.70 -11.27 -25.02
N LYS A 7 17.20 -10.05 -25.23
CA LYS A 7 18.52 -9.62 -24.80
C LYS A 7 18.39 -8.67 -23.62
N LEU A 8 19.19 -8.89 -22.57
CA LEU A 8 19.25 -7.96 -21.44
C LEU A 8 19.85 -6.62 -21.90
N ASN A 9 19.23 -5.52 -21.48
CA ASN A 9 19.78 -4.19 -21.73
C ASN A 9 20.55 -3.73 -20.48
N GLY A 10 21.87 -3.91 -20.49
CA GLY A 10 22.74 -3.54 -19.37
C GLY A 10 22.63 -2.08 -18.96
N ASN A 11 22.44 -1.17 -19.94
CA ASN A 11 22.31 0.28 -19.67
C ASN A 11 20.98 0.66 -18.97
N LYS A 12 19.98 -0.24 -18.96
CA LYS A 12 18.69 -0.05 -18.27
C LYS A 12 18.56 -0.97 -17.06
N THR A 13 19.58 -1.74 -16.75
CA THR A 13 19.60 -2.61 -15.57
C THR A 13 20.11 -1.83 -14.38
N GLU A 14 19.32 -1.78 -13.33
CA GLU A 14 19.66 -1.10 -12.07
C GLU A 14 19.79 -2.14 -10.97
N LEU A 15 20.76 -1.94 -10.08
CA LEU A 15 20.99 -2.78 -8.90
C LEU A 15 20.57 -2.02 -7.64
N LEU A 16 19.65 -2.57 -6.88
CA LEU A 16 19.26 -2.04 -5.56
C LEU A 16 19.68 -3.01 -4.48
N VAL A 17 20.49 -2.55 -3.54
CA VAL A 17 20.82 -3.31 -2.32
C VAL A 17 19.87 -2.84 -1.21
N VAL A 18 19.10 -3.77 -0.66
CA VAL A 18 18.16 -3.49 0.43
C VAL A 18 18.71 -4.02 1.73
N ALA A 19 19.00 -3.14 2.67
CA ALA A 19 19.51 -3.51 3.99
C ALA A 19 19.28 -2.40 5.03
N THR A 20 19.64 -2.69 6.28
CA THR A 20 19.68 -1.65 7.32
C THR A 20 20.82 -0.66 7.05
N PRO A 21 20.73 0.61 7.50
CA PRO A 21 21.78 1.60 7.29
C PRO A 21 23.18 1.11 7.72
N ALA A 22 23.26 0.38 8.83
CA ALA A 22 24.53 -0.16 9.34
C ALA A 22 25.13 -1.24 8.42
N VAL A 23 24.30 -2.02 7.73
CA VAL A 23 24.76 -3.02 6.76
C VAL A 23 25.13 -2.34 5.44
N LEU A 24 24.36 -1.35 5.00
CA LEU A 24 24.65 -0.59 3.77
C LEU A 24 26.04 0.09 3.83
N GLN A 25 26.43 0.60 4.98
CA GLN A 25 27.78 1.16 5.19
C GLN A 25 28.90 0.13 5.02
N LYS A 26 28.62 -1.17 5.20
CA LYS A 26 29.58 -2.27 5.06
C LYS A 26 29.62 -2.89 3.67
N VAL A 27 28.65 -2.60 2.81
CA VAL A 27 28.56 -3.21 1.47
C VAL A 27 29.71 -2.78 0.55
N GLY A 28 30.35 -1.62 0.83
CA GLY A 28 31.51 -1.14 0.07
C GLY A 28 31.22 -0.95 -1.41
N ASP A 29 32.23 -1.11 -2.25
CA ASP A 29 32.17 -0.95 -3.70
C ASP A 29 31.66 -2.21 -4.39
N LEU A 30 30.44 -2.61 -4.08
CA LEU A 30 29.80 -3.75 -4.76
C LEU A 30 29.60 -3.43 -6.25
N VAL A 31 30.16 -4.27 -7.12
CA VAL A 31 29.97 -4.19 -8.57
C VAL A 31 29.45 -5.53 -9.07
N LEU A 32 28.29 -5.51 -9.72
CA LEU A 32 27.74 -6.69 -10.38
C LEU A 32 28.07 -6.61 -11.88
N LYS A 33 28.70 -7.65 -12.41
CA LYS A 33 28.96 -7.76 -13.86
C LYS A 33 27.88 -8.58 -14.51
N VAL A 34 27.17 -8.00 -15.50
CA VAL A 34 26.11 -8.67 -16.27
C VAL A 34 26.34 -8.42 -17.74
N ASP A 35 26.54 -9.48 -18.53
CA ASP A 35 26.82 -9.40 -19.97
C ASP A 35 27.97 -8.43 -20.32
N GLY A 36 29.04 -8.40 -19.49
CA GLY A 36 30.20 -7.51 -19.69
C GLY A 36 30.00 -6.06 -19.21
N VAL A 37 28.81 -5.69 -18.77
CA VAL A 37 28.50 -4.37 -18.21
C VAL A 37 28.66 -4.41 -16.69
N SER A 38 29.40 -3.45 -16.14
CA SER A 38 29.54 -3.27 -14.68
C SER A 38 28.40 -2.40 -14.15
N ILE A 39 27.62 -2.94 -13.21
CA ILE A 39 26.47 -2.27 -12.61
C ILE A 39 26.76 -2.02 -11.14
N CYS A 40 26.80 -0.75 -10.73
CA CYS A 40 26.94 -0.33 -9.34
C CYS A 40 25.56 -0.21 -8.67
N PRO A 41 25.47 -0.38 -7.34
CA PRO A 41 24.24 -0.17 -6.61
C PRO A 41 23.75 1.28 -6.73
N SER A 42 22.45 1.42 -7.00
CA SER A 42 21.75 2.69 -6.95
C SER A 42 21.06 2.84 -5.59
N PRO A 43 21.06 4.04 -4.97
CA PRO A 43 20.34 4.26 -3.72
C PRO A 43 18.83 4.17 -3.87
N GLU A 44 18.32 4.43 -5.06
CA GLU A 44 16.90 4.39 -5.42
C GLU A 44 16.73 3.82 -6.82
N VAL A 45 15.71 2.98 -6.99
CA VAL A 45 15.34 2.36 -8.27
C VAL A 45 13.86 2.51 -8.51
N ARG A 46 13.47 2.82 -9.74
CA ARG A 46 12.06 2.87 -10.15
C ARG A 46 11.65 1.55 -10.79
N ASN A 47 10.78 0.81 -10.10
CA ASN A 47 10.19 -0.43 -10.62
C ASN A 47 8.67 -0.30 -10.71
N LEU A 48 8.09 -0.54 -11.89
CA LEU A 48 6.64 -0.48 -12.17
C LEU A 48 5.96 0.78 -11.60
N GLY A 49 6.64 1.93 -11.66
CA GLY A 49 6.13 3.20 -11.18
C GLY A 49 6.37 3.48 -9.69
N VAL A 50 6.83 2.50 -8.91
CA VAL A 50 7.21 2.66 -7.51
C VAL A 50 8.69 2.99 -7.40
N ILE A 51 9.05 3.98 -6.57
CA ILE A 51 10.44 4.28 -6.22
C ILE A 51 10.77 3.47 -4.96
N LEU A 52 11.69 2.53 -5.11
CA LEU A 52 12.24 1.72 -4.03
C LEU A 52 13.57 2.33 -3.60
N ASP A 53 13.76 2.53 -2.32
CA ASP A 53 15.04 2.97 -1.75
C ASP A 53 15.69 1.83 -0.96
N SER A 54 17.01 1.92 -0.76
CA SER A 54 17.83 0.89 -0.11
C SER A 54 17.38 0.55 1.33
N THR A 55 16.61 1.42 1.96
CA THR A 55 16.08 1.21 3.32
C THR A 55 14.57 0.90 3.33
N LEU A 56 13.94 0.80 2.16
CA LEU A 56 12.48 0.65 1.99
C LEU A 56 11.70 1.65 2.84
N SER A 57 12.23 2.88 2.97
CA SER A 57 11.54 3.97 3.68
C SER A 57 10.39 4.56 2.86
N PHE A 58 10.43 4.41 1.55
CA PHE A 58 9.47 4.96 0.57
C PHE A 58 9.31 6.48 0.63
N GLN A 59 10.23 7.21 1.28
CA GLN A 59 10.10 8.66 1.41
C GLN A 59 10.14 9.38 0.05
N SER A 60 11.06 8.97 -0.84
CA SER A 60 11.13 9.51 -2.20
C SER A 60 9.88 9.19 -3.02
N HIS A 61 9.32 7.99 -2.85
CA HIS A 61 8.08 7.60 -3.49
C HIS A 61 6.90 8.45 -3.00
N ILE A 62 6.74 8.62 -1.69
CA ILE A 62 5.70 9.45 -1.07
C ILE A 62 5.82 10.91 -1.53
N LYS A 63 7.04 11.47 -1.57
CA LYS A 63 7.30 12.81 -2.08
C LYS A 63 6.89 12.94 -3.55
N SER A 64 7.24 11.94 -4.38
CA SER A 64 6.90 11.91 -5.81
C SER A 64 5.38 11.87 -6.04
N ILE A 65 4.66 10.98 -5.33
CA ILE A 65 3.19 10.92 -5.37
C ILE A 65 2.59 12.25 -4.96
N SER A 66 3.03 12.81 -3.84
CA SER A 66 2.49 14.06 -3.30
C SER A 66 2.73 15.23 -4.25
N LYS A 67 3.95 15.35 -4.82
CA LYS A 67 4.28 16.39 -5.80
C LYS A 67 3.36 16.31 -7.03
N SER A 68 3.19 15.11 -7.59
CA SER A 68 2.32 14.88 -8.75
C SER A 68 0.86 15.17 -8.42
N ALA A 69 0.37 14.69 -7.26
CA ALA A 69 -1.00 14.91 -6.83
C ALA A 69 -1.30 16.41 -6.62
N PHE A 70 -0.40 17.16 -5.96
CA PHE A 70 -0.58 18.61 -5.79
C PHE A 70 -0.51 19.40 -7.10
N PHE A 71 0.30 18.95 -8.07
CA PHE A 71 0.30 19.54 -9.40
C PHE A 71 -1.10 19.44 -10.05
N HIS A 72 -1.68 18.23 -10.08
CA HIS A 72 -3.02 18.03 -10.64
C HIS A 72 -4.09 18.73 -9.82
N LEU A 73 -3.99 18.69 -8.50
CA LEU A 73 -4.96 19.32 -7.61
C LEU A 73 -4.99 20.86 -7.81
N ARG A 74 -3.84 21.48 -8.02
CA ARG A 74 -3.76 22.91 -8.33
C ARG A 74 -4.50 23.24 -9.64
N ASN A 75 -4.33 22.41 -10.68
CA ASN A 75 -5.02 22.60 -11.96
C ASN A 75 -6.53 22.40 -11.81
N ILE A 76 -6.96 21.35 -11.09
CA ILE A 76 -8.39 21.11 -10.81
C ILE A 76 -8.97 22.28 -10.01
N SER A 77 -8.24 22.79 -9.02
CA SER A 77 -8.69 23.93 -8.19
C SER A 77 -8.91 25.19 -9.00
N ARG A 78 -8.05 25.49 -9.99
CA ARG A 78 -8.22 26.63 -10.90
C ARG A 78 -9.45 26.49 -11.77
N LEU A 79 -9.75 25.27 -12.22
CA LEU A 79 -10.91 24.97 -13.06
C LEU A 79 -12.20 24.79 -12.26
N ARG A 80 -12.10 24.61 -10.93
CA ARG A 80 -13.23 24.28 -10.05
C ARG A 80 -14.44 25.23 -10.16
N PRO A 81 -14.28 26.54 -10.39
CA PRO A 81 -15.43 27.46 -10.60
C PRO A 81 -16.30 27.09 -11.81
N TYR A 82 -15.70 26.50 -12.84
CA TYR A 82 -16.34 26.14 -14.10
C TYR A 82 -16.79 24.68 -14.17
N LEU A 83 -16.44 23.87 -13.16
CA LEU A 83 -16.75 22.44 -13.14
C LEU A 83 -17.93 22.14 -12.21
N SER A 84 -18.80 21.24 -12.66
CA SER A 84 -19.82 20.66 -11.79
C SER A 84 -19.20 19.75 -10.73
N HIS A 85 -19.96 19.46 -9.65
CA HIS A 85 -19.48 18.59 -8.58
C HIS A 85 -19.09 17.18 -9.10
N PRO A 86 -19.94 16.47 -9.90
CA PRO A 86 -19.61 15.13 -10.41
C PRO A 86 -18.34 15.12 -11.29
N VAL A 87 -18.18 16.12 -12.15
CA VAL A 87 -17.00 16.24 -13.01
C VAL A 87 -15.73 16.45 -12.15
N THR A 88 -15.80 17.31 -11.15
CA THR A 88 -14.68 17.54 -10.23
C THR A 88 -14.32 16.26 -9.48
N GLU A 89 -15.31 15.52 -9.00
CA GLU A 89 -15.11 14.24 -8.31
C GLU A 89 -14.43 13.22 -9.22
N THR A 90 -14.89 13.08 -10.47
CA THR A 90 -14.26 12.21 -11.47
C THR A 90 -12.79 12.57 -11.69
N LEU A 91 -12.46 13.85 -11.84
CA LEU A 91 -11.08 14.31 -12.00
C LEU A 91 -10.22 14.01 -10.77
N ILE A 92 -10.76 14.22 -9.57
CA ILE A 92 -10.06 13.90 -8.32
C ILE A 92 -9.82 12.39 -8.22
N HIS A 93 -10.79 11.56 -8.55
CA HIS A 93 -10.60 10.12 -8.56
C HIS A 93 -9.54 9.69 -9.58
N ALA A 94 -9.59 10.23 -10.79
CA ALA A 94 -8.66 9.90 -11.87
C ALA A 94 -7.22 10.34 -11.58
N PHE A 95 -7.00 11.53 -11.05
CA PHE A 95 -5.66 12.11 -10.92
C PHE A 95 -5.09 12.08 -9.51
N ILE A 96 -5.90 11.96 -8.47
CA ILE A 96 -5.46 11.98 -7.07
C ILE A 96 -5.68 10.62 -6.42
N SER A 97 -6.93 10.14 -6.33
CA SER A 97 -7.23 8.88 -5.63
C SER A 97 -6.52 7.69 -6.26
N SER A 98 -6.47 7.61 -7.59
CA SER A 98 -5.75 6.56 -8.31
C SER A 98 -4.27 6.49 -7.92
N ARG A 99 -3.61 7.64 -7.72
CA ARG A 99 -2.20 7.69 -7.29
C ARG A 99 -2.01 7.30 -5.82
N LEU A 100 -2.94 7.71 -4.96
CA LEU A 100 -2.91 7.32 -3.53
C LEU A 100 -3.15 5.83 -3.34
N ASP A 101 -3.92 5.20 -4.24
CA ASP A 101 -4.28 3.78 -4.15
C ASP A 101 -3.33 2.87 -4.93
N PHE A 102 -2.52 3.44 -5.84
CA PHE A 102 -1.55 2.66 -6.61
C PHE A 102 -0.46 2.12 -5.70
N PHE A 103 -0.31 0.81 -5.66
CA PHE A 103 0.68 0.09 -4.84
C PHE A 103 0.68 0.46 -3.34
N ASN A 104 -0.38 1.05 -2.82
CA ASN A 104 -0.42 1.54 -1.45
C ASN A 104 -0.20 0.46 -0.37
N GLY A 105 -0.40 -0.82 -0.69
CA GLY A 105 -0.13 -1.94 0.23
C GLY A 105 1.32 -2.00 0.71
N VAL A 106 2.30 -1.56 -0.10
CA VAL A 106 3.73 -1.53 0.29
C VAL A 106 4.03 -0.48 1.36
N LEU A 107 3.12 0.48 1.56
CA LEU A 107 3.24 1.53 2.57
C LEU A 107 2.75 1.07 3.96
N TYR A 108 2.32 -0.18 4.09
CA TYR A 108 1.90 -0.73 5.38
C TYR A 108 3.04 -0.69 6.39
N GLY A 109 2.73 -0.29 7.62
CA GLY A 109 3.69 -0.23 8.70
C GLY A 109 4.69 0.94 8.63
N LEU A 110 4.55 1.85 7.66
CA LEU A 110 5.34 3.08 7.65
C LEU A 110 4.97 4.01 8.82
N PRO A 111 5.91 4.84 9.27
CA PRO A 111 5.67 5.84 10.30
C PRO A 111 4.49 6.75 9.96
N LYS A 112 3.69 7.12 10.98
CA LYS A 112 2.55 8.03 10.82
C LYS A 112 2.95 9.35 10.14
N LYS A 113 4.15 9.86 10.43
CA LYS A 113 4.72 11.08 9.83
C LYS A 113 4.72 11.00 8.30
N ASP A 114 5.15 9.87 7.72
CA ASP A 114 5.27 9.72 6.28
C ASP A 114 3.88 9.56 5.63
N LEU A 115 2.98 8.80 6.26
CA LEU A 115 1.60 8.65 5.79
C LEU A 115 0.79 9.94 5.89
N ASN A 116 1.10 10.83 6.84
CA ASN A 116 0.44 12.11 6.99
C ASN A 116 0.60 13.02 5.75
N MET A 117 1.69 12.89 5.00
CA MET A 117 1.89 13.62 3.75
C MET A 117 0.83 13.22 2.70
N LEU A 118 0.57 11.92 2.56
CA LEU A 118 -0.48 11.41 1.66
C LEU A 118 -1.87 11.75 2.18
N GLN A 119 -2.07 11.70 3.50
CA GLN A 119 -3.33 12.10 4.13
C GLN A 119 -3.62 13.59 3.89
N TYR A 120 -2.60 14.44 3.92
CA TYR A 120 -2.76 15.86 3.61
C TYR A 120 -3.16 16.10 2.14
N VAL A 121 -2.62 15.31 1.19
CA VAL A 121 -3.09 15.31 -0.21
C VAL A 121 -4.58 14.98 -0.29
N GLN A 122 -5.03 13.94 0.41
CA GLN A 122 -6.45 13.55 0.44
C GLN A 122 -7.33 14.65 1.04
N HIS A 123 -6.90 15.26 2.14
CA HIS A 123 -7.61 16.40 2.76
C HIS A 123 -7.76 17.56 1.80
N SER A 124 -6.68 17.91 1.09
CA SER A 124 -6.69 19.00 0.11
C SER A 124 -7.62 18.69 -1.07
N ALA A 125 -7.65 17.42 -1.51
CA ALA A 125 -8.57 16.99 -2.57
C ALA A 125 -10.05 17.10 -2.14
N ALA A 126 -10.37 16.67 -0.91
CA ALA A 126 -11.71 16.82 -0.34
C ALA A 126 -12.16 18.29 -0.24
N ARG A 127 -11.25 19.19 0.17
CA ARG A 127 -11.53 20.63 0.23
C ARG A 127 -11.79 21.23 -1.14
N VAL A 128 -11.02 20.87 -2.15
CA VAL A 128 -11.25 21.32 -3.54
C VAL A 128 -12.60 20.83 -4.05
N LEU A 129 -12.96 19.58 -3.78
CA LEU A 129 -14.24 19.00 -4.20
C LEU A 129 -15.43 19.73 -3.56
N THR A 130 -15.39 19.91 -2.25
CA THR A 130 -16.51 20.46 -1.47
C THR A 130 -16.49 21.97 -1.31
N ARG A 131 -15.43 22.65 -1.78
CA ARG A 131 -15.18 24.09 -1.57
C ARG A 131 -15.12 24.48 -0.08
N THR A 132 -14.71 23.53 0.76
CA THR A 132 -14.60 23.75 2.21
C THR A 132 -13.37 24.58 2.53
N LYS A 133 -13.50 25.50 3.49
CA LYS A 133 -12.45 26.44 3.88
C LYS A 133 -11.33 25.74 4.68
N PRO A 134 -10.08 26.29 4.68
CA PRO A 134 -8.93 25.67 5.35
C PRO A 134 -9.12 25.43 6.86
N TRP A 135 -9.87 26.28 7.54
CA TRP A 135 -10.10 26.21 9.01
C TRP A 135 -11.24 25.29 9.42
N GLU A 136 -12.04 24.79 8.49
CA GLU A 136 -13.10 23.83 8.80
C GLU A 136 -12.53 22.42 9.05
N HIS A 137 -13.14 21.69 9.97
CA HIS A 137 -12.74 20.32 10.26
C HIS A 137 -12.98 19.41 9.06
N ILE A 138 -11.95 18.66 8.67
CA ILE A 138 -11.97 17.84 7.44
C ILE A 138 -12.61 16.46 7.66
N THR A 139 -12.56 15.94 8.89
CA THR A 139 -13.05 14.58 9.19
C THR A 139 -14.53 14.37 8.83
N PRO A 140 -15.47 15.27 9.20
CA PRO A 140 -16.89 15.13 8.81
C PRO A 140 -17.08 15.17 7.28
N ILE A 141 -16.21 15.89 6.57
CA ILE A 141 -16.28 15.99 5.11
C ILE A 141 -15.86 14.68 4.47
N LEU A 142 -14.76 14.08 4.93
CA LEU A 142 -14.30 12.77 4.45
C LEU A 142 -15.36 11.68 4.72
N ALA A 143 -15.99 11.71 5.89
CA ALA A 143 -17.08 10.82 6.26
C ALA A 143 -18.27 10.97 5.30
N ARG A 144 -18.72 12.20 5.03
CA ARG A 144 -19.81 12.49 4.09
C ARG A 144 -19.49 12.08 2.64
N LEU A 145 -18.22 12.19 2.23
CA LEU A 145 -17.75 11.72 0.93
C LEU A 145 -17.55 10.20 0.87
N HIS A 146 -17.74 9.48 1.99
CA HIS A 146 -17.43 8.06 2.12
C HIS A 146 -15.97 7.71 1.75
N TRP A 147 -15.04 8.61 2.04
CA TRP A 147 -13.62 8.40 1.76
C TRP A 147 -12.90 7.83 2.97
N LEU A 148 -12.39 6.63 2.83
CA LEU A 148 -11.51 6.03 3.84
C LEU A 148 -10.21 6.83 3.96
N PRO A 149 -9.71 7.09 5.20
CA PRO A 149 -8.38 7.65 5.42
C PRO A 149 -7.28 6.80 4.76
N VAL A 150 -6.16 7.42 4.41
CA VAL A 150 -5.03 6.74 3.72
C VAL A 150 -4.60 5.47 4.46
N LYS A 151 -4.48 5.51 5.79
CA LYS A 151 -4.13 4.32 6.59
C LYS A 151 -5.14 3.19 6.40
N SER A 152 -6.43 3.49 6.41
CA SER A 152 -7.51 2.50 6.22
C SER A 152 -7.54 1.97 4.79
N ARG A 153 -7.19 2.78 3.78
CA ARG A 153 -7.02 2.32 2.39
C ARG A 153 -5.87 1.33 2.24
N ILE A 154 -4.75 1.57 2.91
CA ILE A 154 -3.61 0.64 2.95
C ILE A 154 -4.02 -0.67 3.59
N THR A 155 -4.66 -0.61 4.76
CA THR A 155 -5.21 -1.78 5.46
C THR A 155 -6.20 -2.55 4.60
N TYR A 156 -7.11 -1.84 3.93
CA TYR A 156 -8.06 -2.43 2.98
C TYR A 156 -7.35 -3.23 1.87
N LYS A 157 -6.29 -2.65 1.28
CA LYS A 157 -5.52 -3.30 0.21
C LYS A 157 -4.84 -4.58 0.68
N VAL A 158 -4.18 -4.53 1.84
CA VAL A 158 -3.51 -5.72 2.42
C VAL A 158 -4.54 -6.80 2.72
N LEU A 159 -5.66 -6.47 3.36
CA LEU A 159 -6.74 -7.42 3.67
C LEU A 159 -7.41 -7.99 2.43
N LEU A 160 -7.59 -7.18 1.39
CA LEU A 160 -8.11 -7.66 0.11
C LEU A 160 -7.18 -8.68 -0.56
N LEU A 161 -5.86 -8.43 -0.52
CA LEU A 161 -4.87 -9.39 -1.00
C LEU A 161 -4.87 -10.67 -0.14
N THR A 162 -5.00 -10.52 1.18
CA THR A 162 -5.09 -11.66 2.11
C THR A 162 -6.30 -12.54 1.81
N TYR A 163 -7.48 -11.94 1.62
CA TYR A 163 -8.68 -12.69 1.22
C TYR A 163 -8.47 -13.44 -0.09
N LYS A 164 -7.95 -12.74 -1.12
CA LYS A 164 -7.68 -13.36 -2.42
C LYS A 164 -6.68 -14.51 -2.33
N SER A 165 -5.60 -14.34 -1.57
CA SER A 165 -4.59 -15.39 -1.36
C SER A 165 -5.17 -16.60 -0.62
N HIS A 166 -6.01 -16.36 0.37
CA HIS A 166 -6.65 -17.42 1.17
C HIS A 166 -7.68 -18.23 0.37
N HIS A 167 -8.33 -17.61 -0.63
CA HIS A 167 -9.36 -18.22 -1.46
C HIS A 167 -8.87 -18.64 -2.85
N GLY A 168 -7.55 -18.70 -3.09
CA GLY A 168 -6.98 -19.10 -4.38
C GLY A 168 -7.25 -18.14 -5.54
N LEU A 169 -7.58 -16.87 -5.24
CA LEU A 169 -7.86 -15.81 -6.22
C LEU A 169 -6.64 -14.90 -6.47
N ALA A 170 -5.49 -15.27 -5.91
CA ALA A 170 -4.22 -14.56 -6.07
C ALA A 170 -3.15 -15.50 -6.65
N PRO A 171 -2.03 -14.97 -7.17
CA PRO A 171 -0.91 -15.80 -7.58
C PRO A 171 -0.40 -16.68 -6.44
N GLN A 172 0.03 -17.90 -6.78
CA GLN A 172 0.43 -18.94 -5.81
C GLN A 172 1.49 -18.45 -4.81
N TYR A 173 2.48 -17.70 -5.27
CA TYR A 173 3.55 -17.17 -4.40
C TYR A 173 3.03 -16.28 -3.24
N LEU A 174 1.87 -15.63 -3.39
CA LEU A 174 1.24 -14.88 -2.29
C LEU A 174 0.53 -15.82 -1.32
N SER A 175 -0.11 -16.88 -1.84
CA SER A 175 -0.78 -17.89 -1.02
C SER A 175 0.23 -18.67 -0.17
N ASP A 176 1.41 -18.95 -0.73
CA ASP A 176 2.51 -19.65 -0.04
C ASP A 176 3.08 -18.87 1.16
N LEU A 177 2.87 -17.55 1.20
CA LEU A 177 3.26 -16.70 2.34
C LEU A 177 2.26 -16.78 3.50
N LEU A 178 1.09 -17.38 3.30
CA LEU A 178 0.02 -17.46 4.29
C LEU A 178 -0.12 -18.90 4.80
N HIS A 179 0.13 -19.10 6.06
CA HIS A 179 0.03 -20.43 6.69
C HIS A 179 -1.16 -20.52 7.62
N GLN A 180 -1.81 -21.68 7.64
CA GLN A 180 -2.78 -22.01 8.67
C GLN A 180 -2.03 -22.43 9.94
N PRO A 181 -2.60 -22.19 11.13
CA PRO A 181 -1.98 -22.65 12.36
C PRO A 181 -1.83 -24.18 12.34
N ALA A 182 -0.58 -24.66 12.37
CA ALA A 182 -0.29 -26.09 12.50
C ALA A 182 -0.57 -26.51 13.96
N THR A 183 -1.79 -26.97 14.24
CA THR A 183 -2.14 -27.47 15.54
C THR A 183 -2.12 -29.02 15.56
N ARG A 184 -1.18 -29.62 16.30
CA ARG A 184 -1.13 -31.07 16.58
C ARG A 184 -2.34 -31.55 17.41
N ARG A 185 -3.07 -30.65 18.07
CA ARG A 185 -4.28 -30.93 18.85
C ARG A 185 -5.41 -30.03 18.36
N ARG A 186 -6.62 -30.56 18.22
CA ARG A 186 -7.84 -29.79 18.02
C ARG A 186 -8.07 -28.89 19.23
N LEU A 187 -7.66 -27.65 19.16
CA LEU A 187 -7.97 -26.61 20.13
C LEU A 187 -9.36 -26.03 19.83
N ARG A 188 -10.02 -25.42 20.82
CA ARG A 188 -11.28 -24.67 20.60
C ARG A 188 -11.17 -23.57 19.52
N SER A 189 -9.97 -23.10 19.24
CA SER A 189 -9.66 -22.12 18.18
C SER A 189 -9.42 -22.76 16.81
N THR A 190 -9.41 -24.09 16.70
CA THR A 190 -9.27 -24.79 15.41
C THR A 190 -10.55 -24.58 14.62
N GLY A 191 -10.47 -24.05 13.41
CA GLY A 191 -11.65 -23.72 12.59
C GLY A 191 -12.14 -22.27 12.71
N THR A 192 -11.39 -21.39 13.39
CA THR A 192 -11.76 -19.96 13.49
C THR A 192 -11.39 -19.14 12.26
N GLY A 193 -10.87 -19.74 11.18
CA GLY A 193 -10.42 -19.04 9.97
C GLY A 193 -9.23 -18.08 10.20
N ARG A 194 -8.48 -18.27 11.30
CA ARG A 194 -7.30 -17.46 11.60
C ARG A 194 -6.07 -17.95 10.85
N LEU A 195 -5.17 -17.03 10.55
CA LEU A 195 -3.89 -17.31 9.92
C LEU A 195 -2.77 -17.38 10.98
N ALA A 196 -1.77 -18.23 10.73
CA ALA A 196 -0.58 -18.31 11.56
C ALA A 196 0.27 -17.06 11.37
N LYS A 197 0.71 -16.47 12.49
CA LYS A 197 1.65 -15.37 12.47
C LYS A 197 3.06 -15.94 12.65
N PRO A 198 3.95 -15.83 11.63
CA PRO A 198 5.34 -16.27 11.77
C PRO A 198 6.08 -15.43 12.82
N ARG A 199 7.20 -15.94 13.31
CA ARG A 199 8.11 -15.18 14.16
C ARG A 199 9.01 -14.32 13.30
N THR A 200 9.28 -13.08 13.72
CA THR A 200 10.22 -12.18 13.07
C THR A 200 11.18 -11.61 14.10
N ASP A 201 12.47 -11.59 13.76
CA ASP A 201 13.52 -11.04 14.64
C ASP A 201 13.66 -9.52 14.41
N LEU A 202 13.26 -9.01 13.25
CA LEU A 202 13.38 -7.62 12.85
C LEU A 202 12.03 -6.91 12.82
N LYS A 203 11.75 -6.12 13.86
CA LYS A 203 10.50 -5.35 13.97
C LYS A 203 10.30 -4.36 12.81
N THR A 204 11.37 -3.70 12.34
CA THR A 204 11.27 -2.61 11.36
C THR A 204 10.88 -3.09 9.95
N PHE A 205 11.51 -4.16 9.46
CA PHE A 205 11.26 -4.72 8.13
C PHE A 205 10.34 -5.94 8.20
N GLY A 206 10.56 -6.82 9.18
CA GLY A 206 9.81 -8.06 9.32
C GLY A 206 8.32 -7.83 9.53
N ASP A 207 7.93 -6.93 10.43
CA ASP A 207 6.52 -6.65 10.72
C ASP A 207 5.76 -6.01 9.54
N ARG A 208 6.47 -5.45 8.57
CA ARG A 208 5.91 -4.86 7.34
C ARG A 208 5.75 -5.87 6.21
N ALA A 209 6.44 -7.00 6.28
CA ALA A 209 6.33 -8.06 5.28
C ALA A 209 4.88 -8.57 5.19
N PHE A 210 4.42 -8.91 3.98
CA PHE A 210 3.06 -9.42 3.76
C PHE A 210 2.75 -10.64 4.62
N SER A 211 3.72 -11.55 4.77
CA SER A 211 3.61 -12.75 5.63
C SER A 211 3.32 -12.44 7.11
N MET A 212 3.60 -11.22 7.57
CA MET A 212 3.35 -10.75 8.95
C MET A 212 2.13 -9.82 9.02
N ALA A 213 2.06 -8.87 8.09
CA ALA A 213 0.99 -7.88 8.03
C ALA A 213 -0.37 -8.54 7.78
N ALA A 214 -0.42 -9.47 6.83
CA ALA A 214 -1.64 -10.16 6.45
C ALA A 214 -2.26 -10.95 7.61
N PRO A 215 -1.58 -11.88 8.30
CA PRO A 215 -2.14 -12.58 9.45
C PRO A 215 -2.50 -11.63 10.61
N THR A 216 -1.70 -10.60 10.84
CA THR A 216 -1.95 -9.63 11.92
C THR A 216 -3.26 -8.90 11.70
N LEU A 217 -3.47 -8.35 10.51
CA LEU A 217 -4.70 -7.64 10.15
C LEU A 217 -5.89 -8.58 10.02
N TRP A 218 -5.70 -9.74 9.38
CA TRP A 218 -6.75 -10.73 9.18
C TRP A 218 -7.33 -11.25 10.50
N ASN A 219 -6.46 -11.55 11.46
CA ASN A 219 -6.88 -12.07 12.75
C ASN A 219 -7.58 -11.03 13.64
N SER A 220 -7.39 -9.72 13.33
CA SER A 220 -8.10 -8.63 14.02
C SER A 220 -9.50 -8.38 13.48
N LEU A 221 -9.84 -8.91 12.29
CA LEU A 221 -11.18 -8.75 11.74
C LEU A 221 -12.22 -9.54 12.51
N PRO A 222 -13.47 -9.05 12.60
CA PRO A 222 -14.62 -9.83 13.04
C PRO A 222 -14.76 -11.12 12.21
N LYS A 223 -15.27 -12.18 12.85
CA LYS A 223 -15.43 -13.48 12.20
C LYS A 223 -16.32 -13.39 10.97
N ASP A 224 -17.43 -12.67 11.07
CA ASP A 224 -18.42 -12.54 10.00
C ASP A 224 -17.83 -11.95 8.72
N ILE A 225 -16.85 -11.03 8.84
CA ILE A 225 -16.14 -10.47 7.69
C ILE A 225 -15.17 -11.50 7.11
N ARG A 226 -14.44 -12.23 7.95
CA ARG A 226 -13.48 -13.26 7.48
C ARG A 226 -14.17 -14.43 6.78
N ASP A 227 -15.35 -14.80 7.22
CA ASP A 227 -16.14 -15.90 6.69
C ASP A 227 -17.03 -15.46 5.49
N SER A 228 -16.80 -14.28 4.92
CA SER A 228 -17.54 -13.80 3.75
C SER A 228 -17.46 -14.79 2.58
N PRO A 229 -18.59 -15.23 2.02
CA PRO A 229 -18.61 -16.31 1.02
C PRO A 229 -18.10 -15.87 -0.37
N THR A 230 -18.15 -14.58 -0.68
CA THR A 230 -17.70 -14.05 -1.97
C THR A 230 -16.81 -12.82 -1.79
N LEU A 231 -15.99 -12.58 -2.81
CA LEU A 231 -15.08 -11.42 -2.83
C LEU A 231 -15.84 -10.09 -2.72
N ASP A 232 -17.01 -9.97 -3.34
CA ASP A 232 -17.76 -8.71 -3.35
C ASP A 232 -18.46 -8.44 -2.02
N ILE A 233 -18.98 -9.48 -1.35
CA ILE A 233 -19.48 -9.39 0.02
C ILE A 233 -18.34 -9.00 0.97
N PHE A 234 -17.18 -9.64 0.84
CA PHE A 234 -15.99 -9.29 1.63
C PHE A 234 -15.58 -7.82 1.45
N LYS A 235 -15.47 -7.34 0.20
CA LYS A 235 -15.11 -5.94 -0.09
C LYS A 235 -16.07 -4.96 0.57
N THR A 236 -17.37 -5.23 0.48
CA THR A 236 -18.42 -4.36 1.05
C THR A 236 -18.34 -4.35 2.57
N ALA A 237 -18.33 -5.53 3.20
CA ALA A 237 -18.26 -5.67 4.64
C ALA A 237 -16.97 -5.07 5.22
N LEU A 238 -15.82 -5.31 4.56
CA LEU A 238 -14.53 -4.74 4.97
C LEU A 238 -14.53 -3.22 4.86
N LYS A 239 -15.07 -2.65 3.76
CA LYS A 239 -15.14 -1.19 3.60
C LYS A 239 -15.99 -0.56 4.69
N THR A 240 -17.15 -1.14 4.99
CA THR A 240 -18.05 -0.69 6.06
C THR A 240 -17.38 -0.75 7.42
N HIS A 241 -16.73 -1.88 7.75
CA HIS A 241 -16.01 -2.04 9.01
C HIS A 241 -14.89 -1.00 9.18
N LEU A 242 -14.04 -0.82 8.16
CA LEU A 242 -12.96 0.17 8.21
C LEU A 242 -13.48 1.60 8.26
N PHE A 243 -14.63 1.88 7.66
CA PHE A 243 -15.28 3.18 7.72
C PHE A 243 -15.81 3.45 9.13
N SER A 244 -16.53 2.51 9.74
CA SER A 244 -17.01 2.64 11.12
C SER A 244 -15.85 2.84 12.10
N THR A 245 -14.80 2.03 12.01
CA THR A 245 -13.60 2.20 12.85
C THR A 245 -12.89 3.54 12.65
N ALA A 246 -12.98 4.15 11.47
CA ALA A 246 -12.28 5.41 11.19
C ALA A 246 -13.04 6.67 11.63
N TYR A 247 -14.38 6.59 11.76
CA TYR A 247 -15.23 7.77 11.95
C TYR A 247 -16.21 7.67 13.11
N ASN A 248 -16.44 6.48 13.68
CA ASN A 248 -17.41 6.28 14.78
C ASN A 248 -16.72 5.93 16.11
N ASP A 249 -15.37 5.73 16.12
CA ASP A 249 -14.53 5.68 17.31
C ASP A 249 -13.92 7.09 17.57
#